data_746ab26d6f267886bc2d39dcdbcd5635
#
_entry.id   746ab26d6f267886bc2d39dcdbcd5635
#
_cell.length_a   1.000
_cell.length_b   1.000
_cell.length_c   1.000
_cell.angle_alpha   90.00
_cell.angle_beta   90.00
_cell.angle_gamma   90.00
#
_symmetry.space_group_name_H-M   'P 1'
#
loop_
_entity.id
_entity.type
_entity.pdbx_description
1 polymer ?
#
loop_
_entity_poly.entity_id
_entity_poly.type
_entity_poly.pdbx_seq_one_letter_code
_entity_poly.pdbx_strand_id
1 'polypeptide(L)'
;MLTKPNTNNTTSDKTPIMGATQTSVAQMVRYYNSKSSGYDTFTGENKKYNGSLAKGGASTIEQFAKIVYEEAKAEGVRAEVVFAQCMLETGFLKYGGDVLPNQYNFAGIGATGAVHGASFENVRVGVRAHVQ
;
A
#
# COMPACT_ATOMS: atom_id res chain seq x y z
N MET A 1 10.05 2.27 5.98
CA MET A 1 9.81 0.82 6.08
C MET A 1 9.21 0.48 7.43
N LEU A 2 8.43 -0.57 7.46
CA LEU A 2 7.87 -1.05 8.71
C LEU A 2 8.94 -1.78 9.53
N THR A 3 9.00 -1.44 10.82
CA THR A 3 9.82 -2.20 11.76
C THR A 3 8.95 -3.29 12.37
N LYS A 4 9.47 -4.51 12.42
CA LYS A 4 8.75 -5.61 13.06
C LYS A 4 8.81 -5.44 14.57
N PRO A 5 7.65 -5.33 15.25
CA PRO A 5 7.64 -5.14 16.68
C PRO A 5 8.08 -6.43 17.42
N ASN A 6 8.44 -6.26 18.67
CA ASN A 6 8.70 -7.40 19.54
C ASN A 6 7.41 -8.21 19.67
N THR A 7 7.48 -9.50 19.37
CA THR A 7 6.31 -10.38 19.38
C THR A 7 5.69 -10.54 20.76
N ASN A 8 6.43 -10.26 21.83
CA ASN A 8 5.91 -10.32 23.19
C ASN A 8 5.15 -9.07 23.61
N ASN A 9 5.16 -8.05 22.77
CA ASN A 9 4.54 -6.77 23.08
C ASN A 9 3.19 -6.66 22.40
N THR A 10 2.18 -7.25 22.98
CA THR A 10 0.81 -7.14 22.50
C THR A 10 0.07 -6.18 23.40
N THR A 11 -0.02 -4.94 23.01
CA THR A 11 -0.83 -3.98 23.73
C THR A 11 -2.28 -4.15 23.32
N SER A 12 -3.17 -4.13 24.31
CA SER A 12 -4.56 -4.51 24.15
C SER A 12 -5.36 -3.59 23.25
N ASP A 13 -5.00 -2.31 23.15
CA ASP A 13 -5.75 -1.30 22.43
C ASP A 13 -5.19 -0.96 21.05
N LYS A 14 -4.15 -1.69 20.61
CA LYS A 14 -3.52 -1.46 19.32
C LYS A 14 -3.38 -2.77 18.57
N THR A 15 -3.71 -2.73 17.28
CA THR A 15 -3.48 -3.89 16.41
C THR A 15 -1.98 -4.04 16.17
N PRO A 16 -1.35 -5.14 16.60
CA PRO A 16 0.06 -5.35 16.32
C PRO A 16 0.25 -5.59 14.82
N ILE A 17 1.35 -5.08 14.29
CA ILE A 17 1.68 -5.30 12.87
C ILE A 17 2.04 -6.75 12.60
N MET A 18 2.70 -7.42 13.55
CA MET A 18 3.02 -8.84 13.44
C MET A 18 1.81 -9.68 13.79
N GLY A 19 1.69 -10.81 13.13
CA GLY A 19 0.66 -11.79 13.42
C GLY A 19 -0.14 -12.18 12.20
N ALA A 20 -1.15 -13.01 12.41
CA ALA A 20 -2.02 -13.46 11.34
C ALA A 20 -2.94 -12.33 10.88
N THR A 21 -3.11 -12.24 9.57
CA THR A 21 -4.06 -11.32 8.97
C THR A 21 -5.47 -11.63 9.45
N GLN A 22 -6.19 -10.60 9.92
CA GLN A 22 -7.54 -10.72 10.45
C GLN A 22 -8.60 -10.25 9.45
N THR A 23 -8.20 -9.89 8.26
CA THR A 23 -9.12 -9.37 7.25
C THR A 23 -8.94 -10.10 5.93
N SER A 24 -9.90 -9.95 5.05
CA SER A 24 -9.84 -10.50 3.70
C SER A 24 -9.49 -9.42 2.69
N VAL A 25 -9.11 -9.85 1.49
CA VAL A 25 -8.92 -8.94 0.36
C VAL A 25 -10.21 -8.15 0.09
N ALA A 26 -11.37 -8.81 0.16
CA ALA A 26 -12.66 -8.15 -0.06
C ALA A 26 -12.93 -7.04 0.94
N GLN A 27 -12.55 -7.23 2.21
CA GLN A 27 -12.72 -6.20 3.23
C GLN A 27 -11.79 -5.01 2.97
N MET A 28 -10.57 -5.25 2.55
CA MET A 28 -9.63 -4.19 2.19
C MET A 28 -10.15 -3.38 0.99
N VAL A 29 -10.70 -4.06 -0.01
CA VAL A 29 -11.29 -3.40 -1.18
C VAL A 29 -12.50 -2.54 -0.76
N ARG A 30 -13.36 -3.04 0.12
CA ARG A 30 -14.48 -2.24 0.62
C ARG A 30 -14.01 -0.99 1.35
N TYR A 31 -12.95 -1.11 2.14
CA TYR A 31 -12.38 0.04 2.84
C TYR A 31 -11.89 1.09 1.83
N TYR A 32 -11.13 0.66 0.83
CA TYR A 32 -10.68 1.56 -0.24
C TYR A 32 -11.85 2.25 -0.92
N ASN A 33 -12.86 1.47 -1.33
CA ASN A 33 -14.01 2.01 -2.05
C ASN A 33 -14.81 3.02 -1.21
N SER A 34 -14.84 2.85 0.10
CA SER A 34 -15.56 3.76 1.00
C SER A 34 -14.88 5.13 1.12
N LYS A 35 -13.59 5.21 0.83
CA LYS A 35 -12.80 6.43 0.99
C LYS A 35 -12.32 7.01 -0.32
N SER A 36 -12.29 6.20 -1.35
CA SER A 36 -11.74 6.61 -2.65
C SER A 36 -12.80 7.28 -3.50
N SER A 37 -12.45 8.42 -4.08
CA SER A 37 -13.23 9.08 -5.11
C SER A 37 -12.27 9.92 -5.94
N GLY A 38 -12.64 10.17 -7.18
CA GLY A 38 -11.85 11.05 -8.03
C GLY A 38 -10.88 10.31 -8.94
N TYR A 39 -9.63 10.22 -8.57
CA TYR A 39 -8.60 9.70 -9.49
C TYR A 39 -8.55 8.19 -9.50
N ASP A 40 -8.37 7.64 -10.69
CA ASP A 40 -8.16 6.23 -10.91
C ASP A 40 -6.75 6.03 -11.50
N THR A 41 -5.82 5.57 -10.67
CA THR A 41 -4.46 5.30 -11.07
C THR A 41 -4.29 3.92 -11.71
N PHE A 42 -5.33 3.10 -11.70
CA PHE A 42 -5.29 1.77 -12.29
C PHE A 42 -5.51 1.80 -13.80
N THR A 43 -6.58 2.44 -14.23
CA THR A 43 -6.94 2.49 -15.65
C THR A 43 -6.47 3.75 -16.37
N GLY A 44 -6.21 4.80 -15.61
CA GLY A 44 -5.84 6.09 -16.19
C GLY A 44 -7.02 6.85 -16.76
N GLU A 45 -8.24 6.56 -16.34
CA GLU A 45 -9.43 7.23 -16.86
C GLU A 45 -9.40 8.73 -16.62
N ASN A 46 -8.84 9.16 -15.50
CA ASN A 46 -8.68 10.57 -15.21
C ASN A 46 -7.51 11.22 -15.98
N LYS A 47 -6.71 10.41 -16.65
CA LYS A 47 -5.54 10.81 -17.44
C LYS A 47 -4.43 11.50 -16.65
N LYS A 48 -4.58 11.65 -15.35
CA LYS A 48 -3.56 12.31 -14.52
C LYS A 48 -2.31 11.45 -14.37
N TYR A 49 -2.49 10.15 -14.11
CA TYR A 49 -1.38 9.24 -13.87
C TYR A 49 -1.27 8.13 -14.90
N ASN A 50 -2.13 8.13 -15.89
CA ASN A 50 -2.04 7.28 -17.06
C ASN A 50 -1.90 5.77 -16.75
N GLY A 51 -2.67 5.29 -15.76
CA GLY A 51 -2.69 3.87 -15.42
C GLY A 51 -1.39 3.34 -14.83
N SER A 52 -0.70 4.14 -14.04
CA SER A 52 0.60 3.77 -13.49
C SER A 52 0.59 2.46 -12.71
N LEU A 53 -0.44 2.21 -11.90
CA LEU A 53 -0.51 0.97 -11.13
C LEU A 53 -0.75 -0.25 -12.02
N ALA A 54 -1.55 -0.10 -13.06
CA ALA A 54 -1.74 -1.18 -14.04
C ALA A 54 -0.42 -1.54 -14.73
N LYS A 55 0.35 -0.54 -15.11
CA LYS A 55 1.67 -0.76 -15.73
C LYS A 55 2.63 -1.45 -14.78
N GLY A 56 2.47 -1.26 -13.49
CA GLY A 56 3.30 -1.88 -12.46
C GLY A 56 2.81 -3.24 -11.98
N GLY A 57 1.72 -3.78 -12.55
CA GLY A 57 1.24 -5.11 -12.24
C GLY A 57 -0.03 -5.19 -11.41
N ALA A 58 -0.64 -4.06 -11.06
CA ALA A 58 -1.94 -4.03 -10.38
C ALA A 58 -2.92 -3.27 -11.27
N SER A 59 -3.79 -3.98 -11.96
CA SER A 59 -4.76 -3.38 -12.88
C SER A 59 -6.06 -2.95 -12.18
N THR A 60 -6.28 -3.40 -10.96
CA THR A 60 -7.48 -3.09 -10.18
C THR A 60 -7.11 -2.99 -8.70
N ILE A 61 -8.01 -2.40 -7.91
CA ILE A 61 -7.81 -2.37 -6.45
C ILE A 61 -7.80 -3.79 -5.87
N GLU A 62 -8.55 -4.71 -6.45
CA GLU A 62 -8.56 -6.10 -6.01
C GLU A 62 -7.19 -6.73 -6.19
N GLN A 63 -6.54 -6.49 -7.32
CA GLN A 63 -5.19 -7.00 -7.57
C GLN A 63 -4.17 -6.36 -6.63
N PHE A 64 -4.29 -5.06 -6.39
CA PHE A 64 -3.42 -4.36 -5.44
C PHE A 64 -3.57 -4.93 -4.03
N ALA A 65 -4.80 -5.09 -3.56
CA ALA A 65 -5.07 -5.65 -2.24
C ALA A 65 -4.55 -7.08 -2.12
N LYS A 66 -4.68 -7.88 -3.18
CA LYS A 66 -4.15 -9.24 -3.21
C LYS A 66 -2.63 -9.26 -3.08
N ILE A 67 -1.94 -8.36 -3.76
CA ILE A 67 -0.49 -8.24 -3.66
C ILE A 67 -0.10 -7.89 -2.21
N VAL A 68 -0.78 -6.92 -1.61
CA VAL A 68 -0.54 -6.55 -0.21
C VAL A 68 -0.75 -7.75 0.71
N TYR A 69 -1.85 -8.46 0.51
CA TYR A 69 -2.16 -9.64 1.32
C TYR A 69 -1.06 -10.70 1.21
N GLU A 70 -0.63 -11.01 0.00
CA GLU A 70 0.37 -12.06 -0.25
C GLU A 70 1.74 -11.67 0.33
N GLU A 71 2.19 -10.44 0.11
CA GLU A 71 3.49 -10.01 0.60
C GLU A 71 3.50 -9.87 2.13
N ALA A 72 2.42 -9.39 2.71
CA ALA A 72 2.30 -9.30 4.16
C ALA A 72 2.29 -10.69 4.78
N LYS A 73 1.55 -11.62 4.20
CA LYS A 73 1.49 -13.00 4.69
C LYS A 73 2.87 -13.67 4.65
N ALA A 74 3.61 -13.45 3.57
CA ALA A 74 4.95 -14.03 3.42
C ALA A 74 5.92 -13.53 4.50
N GLU A 75 5.74 -12.31 4.99
CA GLU A 75 6.59 -11.71 6.02
C GLU A 75 6.01 -11.86 7.44
N GLY A 76 4.86 -12.48 7.59
CA GLY A 76 4.23 -12.65 8.89
C GLY A 76 3.71 -11.36 9.50
N VAL A 77 3.38 -10.38 8.67
CA VAL A 77 2.79 -9.10 9.13
C VAL A 77 1.32 -9.05 8.77
N ARG A 78 0.56 -8.21 9.46
CA ARG A 78 -0.87 -8.09 9.22
C ARG A 78 -1.15 -7.29 7.97
N ALA A 79 -1.82 -7.88 7.01
CA ALA A 79 -2.12 -7.23 5.74
C ALA A 79 -3.00 -5.99 5.91
N GLU A 80 -3.95 -6.01 6.84
CA GLU A 80 -4.82 -4.86 7.10
C GLU A 80 -4.03 -3.63 7.56
N VAL A 81 -2.97 -3.83 8.35
CA VAL A 81 -2.12 -2.74 8.80
C VAL A 81 -1.29 -2.20 7.65
N VAL A 82 -0.69 -3.09 6.86
CA VAL A 82 0.10 -2.71 5.69
C VAL A 82 -0.76 -1.94 4.70
N PHE A 83 -1.96 -2.44 4.41
CA PHE A 83 -2.88 -1.81 3.48
C PHE A 83 -3.28 -0.41 3.96
N ALA A 84 -3.64 -0.28 5.24
CA ALA A 84 -4.01 1.02 5.80
C ALA A 84 -2.86 2.01 5.71
N GLN A 85 -1.63 1.59 5.94
CA GLN A 85 -0.47 2.46 5.82
C GLN A 85 -0.23 2.88 4.37
N CYS A 86 -0.38 1.96 3.42
CA CYS A 86 -0.32 2.31 2.00
C CYS A 86 -1.35 3.36 1.64
N MET A 87 -2.57 3.22 2.15
CA MET A 87 -3.65 4.18 1.89
C MET A 87 -3.30 5.57 2.46
N LEU A 88 -2.77 5.62 3.67
CA LEU A 88 -2.37 6.89 4.27
C LEU A 88 -1.24 7.57 3.51
N GLU A 89 -0.21 6.81 3.11
CA GLU A 89 0.94 7.35 2.39
C GLU A 89 0.57 7.90 1.01
N THR A 90 -0.37 7.27 0.35
CA THR A 90 -0.74 7.62 -1.03
C THR A 90 -2.05 8.41 -1.11
N GLY A 91 -2.67 8.72 0.02
CA GLY A 91 -3.98 9.36 0.02
C GLY A 91 -5.02 8.52 -0.69
N PHE A 92 -5.11 7.24 -0.35
CA PHE A 92 -6.02 6.27 -0.97
C PHE A 92 -5.76 6.14 -2.49
N LEU A 93 -4.47 6.10 -2.84
CA LEU A 93 -3.99 5.94 -4.22
C LEU A 93 -4.43 7.09 -5.14
N LYS A 94 -4.79 8.22 -4.56
CA LYS A 94 -5.04 9.45 -5.32
C LYS A 94 -3.75 10.21 -5.60
N TYR A 95 -2.78 10.02 -4.73
CA TYR A 95 -1.49 10.71 -4.77
C TYR A 95 -1.66 12.24 -4.64
N GLY A 96 -0.64 12.98 -4.95
CA GLY A 96 -0.67 14.44 -4.79
C GLY A 96 0.30 14.96 -3.75
N GLY A 97 0.94 14.03 -3.02
CA GLY A 97 2.00 14.36 -2.04
C GLY A 97 3.39 14.15 -2.63
N ASP A 98 4.31 13.70 -1.78
CA ASP A 98 5.72 13.59 -2.15
C ASP A 98 6.05 12.42 -3.06
N VAL A 99 5.26 11.34 -3.01
CA VAL A 99 5.49 10.18 -3.89
C VAL A 99 4.60 10.24 -5.12
N LEU A 100 5.10 9.70 -6.22
CA LEU A 100 4.39 9.62 -7.49
C LEU A 100 3.96 8.17 -7.75
N PRO A 101 2.82 7.96 -8.44
CA PRO A 101 2.31 6.60 -8.65
C PRO A 101 3.28 5.66 -9.37
N ASN A 102 4.10 6.20 -10.28
CA ASN A 102 5.04 5.40 -11.06
C ASN A 102 6.32 5.03 -10.29
N GLN A 103 6.44 5.45 -9.05
CA GLN A 103 7.55 5.06 -8.18
C GLN A 103 7.30 3.74 -7.47
N TYR A 104 6.03 3.33 -7.36
CA TYR A 104 5.60 2.13 -6.61
C TYR A 104 6.14 2.15 -5.17
N ASN A 105 6.22 3.34 -4.58
CA ASN A 105 6.71 3.56 -3.22
C ASN A 105 5.51 3.81 -2.30
N PHE A 106 5.05 2.77 -1.64
CA PHE A 106 3.83 2.83 -0.83
C PHE A 106 4.09 3.16 0.64
N ALA A 107 5.35 3.36 1.01
CA ALA A 107 5.74 3.68 2.39
C ALA A 107 6.40 5.05 2.51
N GLY A 108 6.51 5.80 1.42
CA GLY A 108 7.19 7.08 1.44
C GLY A 108 8.70 6.97 1.70
N ILE A 109 9.30 5.84 1.38
CA ILE A 109 10.71 5.58 1.66
C ILE A 109 11.57 6.63 0.94
N GLY A 110 12.34 7.40 1.72
CA GLY A 110 13.21 8.44 1.19
C GLY A 110 12.52 9.71 0.71
N ALA A 111 11.19 9.81 0.86
CA ALA A 111 10.46 11.01 0.47
C ALA A 111 10.63 12.11 1.51
N THR A 112 10.95 13.32 1.06
CA THR A 112 11.00 14.51 1.90
C THR A 112 10.52 15.68 1.06
N GLY A 113 9.78 16.59 1.62
CA GLY A 113 9.31 17.82 1.01
C GLY A 113 9.45 17.97 -0.52
N ALA A 114 10.64 18.29 -1.03
CA ALA A 114 10.91 18.47 -2.45
C ALA A 114 11.44 17.22 -3.15
N VAL A 115 11.61 16.10 -2.42
CA VAL A 115 12.18 14.86 -2.94
C VAL A 115 11.12 13.78 -2.94
N HIS A 116 10.88 13.14 -4.09
CA HIS A 116 9.83 12.13 -4.24
C HIS A 116 10.16 10.78 -3.58
N GLY A 117 11.43 10.55 -3.21
CA GLY A 117 11.84 9.32 -2.56
C GLY A 117 12.26 8.23 -3.53
N ALA A 118 12.43 7.02 -3.00
CA ALA A 118 12.90 5.88 -3.77
C ALA A 118 11.86 5.41 -4.78
N SER A 119 12.35 4.83 -5.89
CA SER A 119 11.50 4.19 -6.89
C SER A 119 11.77 2.69 -6.89
N PHE A 120 10.72 1.92 -7.13
CA PHE A 120 10.80 0.47 -7.20
C PHE A 120 10.35 0.00 -8.59
N GLU A 121 10.69 -1.25 -8.91
CA GLU A 121 10.51 -1.78 -10.25
C GLU A 121 9.02 -1.97 -10.62
N ASN A 122 8.22 -2.39 -9.65
CA ASN A 122 6.80 -2.65 -9.85
C ASN A 122 6.05 -2.60 -8.53
N VAL A 123 4.72 -2.78 -8.59
CA VAL A 123 3.86 -2.73 -7.42
C VAL A 123 4.29 -3.75 -6.36
N ARG A 124 4.50 -5.00 -6.77
CA ARG A 124 4.86 -6.06 -5.81
C ARG A 124 6.18 -5.79 -5.11
N VAL A 125 7.19 -5.34 -5.84
CA VAL A 125 8.50 -5.01 -5.26
C VAL A 125 8.36 -3.84 -4.28
N GLY A 126 7.57 -2.84 -4.63
CA GLY A 126 7.32 -1.69 -3.75
C GLY A 126 6.59 -2.09 -2.48
N VAL A 127 5.58 -2.96 -2.58
CA VAL A 127 4.88 -3.48 -1.39
C VAL A 127 5.82 -4.31 -0.54
N ARG A 128 6.62 -5.17 -1.17
CA ARG A 128 7.61 -5.98 -0.45
C ARG A 128 8.58 -5.11 0.34
N ALA A 129 9.07 -4.04 -0.24
CA ALA A 129 9.96 -3.10 0.45
C ALA A 129 9.28 -2.49 1.66
N HIS A 130 7.97 -2.24 1.57
CA HIS A 130 7.19 -1.70 2.68
C HIS A 130 7.13 -2.68 3.86
N VAL A 131 6.97 -3.98 3.60
CA VAL A 131 6.77 -4.97 4.67
C VAL A 131 8.08 -5.56 5.20
N GLN A 132 9.16 -5.36 4.51
CA GLN A 132 10.49 -5.77 4.97
C GLN A 132 11.10 -4.70 5.90
#